data_089f7aa55e69eea8368303031a732fcd
#
_entry.id   089f7aa55e69eea8368303031a732fcd
#
_cell.length_a   1.000
_cell.length_b   1.000
_cell.length_c   1.000
_cell.angle_alpha   90.00
_cell.angle_beta   90.00
_cell.angle_gamma   90.00
#
_symmetry.space_group_name_H-M   'P 1'
#
loop_
_entity.id
_entity.type
_entity.pdbx_description
1 polymer ?
#
loop_
_entity_poly.entity_id
_entity_poly.type
_entity_poly.pdbx_seq_one_letter_code
_entity_poly.pdbx_strand_id
1 'polypeptide(L)'
;MKVNDVNVMSTDIFINNFKNVFENTPSISVSAEKLRPFENKNHMIKTFLNEFDKLTVNIKKNIIKNHPDLGNKFKINNDLTEMSMNEQKNAGLENCTEEEFFLFKKLNNEFKSKFDIPFIFAVNGKNKSIIIEEFKKRLQNDNIEKEVEESIRQVKQIADFRLNEIVDE
;
A
#
# COMPACT_ATOMS: atom_id res chain seq x y z
N MET A 1 15.72 8.50 7.88
CA MET A 1 16.90 7.81 8.47
C MET A 1 17.83 7.37 7.36
N LYS A 2 19.15 7.31 7.59
CA LYS A 2 20.12 6.90 6.54
C LYS A 2 20.25 5.38 6.46
N VAL A 3 20.63 4.85 5.30
CA VAL A 3 20.83 3.41 5.09
C VAL A 3 21.85 2.80 6.08
N ASN A 4 22.91 3.57 6.43
CA ASN A 4 23.87 3.10 7.42
C ASN A 4 23.24 2.89 8.80
N ASP A 5 22.30 3.75 9.20
CA ASP A 5 21.58 3.59 10.47
C ASP A 5 20.68 2.34 10.42
N VAL A 6 20.04 2.10 9.26
CA VAL A 6 19.23 0.90 9.03
C VAL A 6 20.06 -0.38 9.12
N ASN A 7 21.28 -0.36 8.59
CA ASN A 7 22.17 -1.54 8.57
C ASN A 7 22.65 -1.96 9.96
N VAL A 8 22.75 -1.03 10.91
CA VAL A 8 23.24 -1.30 12.28
C VAL A 8 22.13 -1.47 13.31
N MET A 9 20.87 -1.31 12.93
CA MET A 9 19.74 -1.52 13.85
C MET A 9 19.67 -2.96 14.34
N SER A 10 19.18 -3.16 15.57
CA SER A 10 18.75 -4.49 15.99
C SER A 10 17.58 -4.98 15.11
N THR A 11 17.45 -6.30 15.01
CA THR A 11 16.36 -6.94 14.26
C THR A 11 14.99 -6.43 14.67
N ASP A 12 14.72 -6.30 15.96
CA ASP A 12 13.43 -5.83 16.48
C ASP A 12 13.13 -4.38 16.07
N ILE A 13 14.13 -3.50 16.15
CA ILE A 13 14.00 -2.10 15.73
C ILE A 13 13.75 -2.04 14.23
N PHE A 14 14.48 -2.81 13.43
CA PHE A 14 14.28 -2.88 11.98
C PHE A 14 12.84 -3.33 11.65
N ILE A 15 12.41 -4.47 12.18
CA ILE A 15 11.07 -4.98 11.90
C ILE A 15 10.01 -3.97 12.33
N ASN A 16 10.15 -3.33 13.49
CA ASN A 16 9.17 -2.35 13.97
C ASN A 16 9.05 -1.12 13.06
N ASN A 17 10.16 -0.64 12.48
CA ASN A 17 10.16 0.49 11.55
C ASN A 17 9.55 0.13 10.19
N PHE A 18 9.74 -1.09 9.70
CA PHE A 18 9.39 -1.47 8.33
C PHE A 18 8.19 -2.43 8.22
N LYS A 19 7.60 -2.90 9.33
CA LYS A 19 6.50 -3.90 9.35
C LYS A 19 5.26 -3.52 8.53
N ASN A 20 5.02 -2.22 8.33
CA ASN A 20 3.85 -1.69 7.63
C ASN A 20 4.18 -1.15 6.23
N VAL A 21 5.40 -1.36 5.72
CA VAL A 21 5.75 -1.03 4.32
C VAL A 21 4.79 -1.75 3.36
N PHE A 22 4.53 -3.03 3.61
CA PHE A 22 3.41 -3.75 3.01
C PHE A 22 2.31 -3.89 4.07
N GLU A 23 1.11 -3.44 3.75
CA GLU A 23 0.00 -3.30 4.70
C GLU A 23 -0.22 -4.57 5.53
N ASN A 24 -0.09 -4.46 6.85
CA ASN A 24 -0.26 -5.56 7.80
C ASN A 24 0.50 -6.85 7.43
N THR A 25 1.67 -6.73 6.78
CA THR A 25 2.45 -7.88 6.30
C THR A 25 3.92 -7.80 6.76
N PRO A 26 4.19 -7.98 8.06
CA PRO A 26 5.54 -7.86 8.61
C PRO A 26 6.52 -8.93 8.10
N SER A 27 6.04 -10.03 7.53
CA SER A 27 6.87 -11.12 7.03
C SER A 27 7.86 -10.68 5.94
N ILE A 28 7.49 -9.70 5.12
CA ILE A 28 8.38 -9.15 4.08
C ILE A 28 9.55 -8.41 4.73
N SER A 29 9.28 -7.62 5.78
CA SER A 29 10.32 -6.92 6.54
C SER A 29 11.27 -7.91 7.24
N VAL A 30 10.73 -9.01 7.77
CA VAL A 30 11.53 -10.09 8.37
C VAL A 30 12.44 -10.75 7.33
N SER A 31 11.97 -10.93 6.09
CA SER A 31 12.78 -11.49 5.01
C SER A 31 13.84 -10.50 4.53
N ALA A 32 13.49 -9.22 4.37
CA ALA A 32 14.41 -8.17 3.95
C ALA A 32 15.51 -7.92 5.00
N GLU A 33 15.17 -8.01 6.29
CA GLU A 33 16.12 -7.86 7.40
C GLU A 33 17.32 -8.81 7.28
N LYS A 34 17.09 -10.05 6.91
CA LYS A 34 18.14 -11.08 6.75
C LYS A 34 19.10 -10.81 5.59
N LEU A 35 18.76 -9.87 4.73
CA LEU A 35 19.55 -9.49 3.56
C LEU A 35 20.39 -8.22 3.77
N ARG A 36 20.46 -7.73 5.02
CA ARG A 36 21.42 -6.66 5.40
C ARG A 36 22.87 -7.18 5.36
N PRO A 37 23.85 -6.29 5.08
CA PRO A 37 23.71 -4.86 4.90
C PRO A 37 23.24 -4.46 3.49
N PHE A 38 22.48 -3.35 3.40
CA PHE A 38 22.13 -2.73 2.13
C PHE A 38 23.24 -1.77 1.69
N GLU A 39 23.59 -1.80 0.41
CA GLU A 39 24.63 -0.95 -0.16
C GLU A 39 24.21 0.53 -0.21
N ASN A 40 22.94 0.77 -0.53
CA ASN A 40 22.34 2.09 -0.65
C ASN A 40 20.80 1.96 -0.60
N LYS A 41 20.10 3.11 -0.61
CA LYS A 41 18.63 3.19 -0.59
C LYS A 41 17.97 2.38 -1.72
N ASN A 42 18.48 2.51 -2.94
CA ASN A 42 17.93 1.79 -4.09
C ASN A 42 18.10 0.27 -3.93
N HIS A 43 19.22 -0.20 -3.41
CA HIS A 43 19.43 -1.61 -3.10
C HIS A 43 18.43 -2.10 -2.05
N MET A 44 18.20 -1.32 -0.99
CA MET A 44 17.21 -1.63 0.03
C MET A 44 15.80 -1.73 -0.54
N ILE A 45 15.35 -0.72 -1.30
CA ILE A 45 14.02 -0.71 -1.93
C ILE A 45 13.85 -1.93 -2.83
N LYS A 46 14.82 -2.20 -3.71
CA LYS A 46 14.79 -3.40 -4.58
C LYS A 46 14.70 -4.69 -3.78
N THR A 47 15.40 -4.78 -2.66
CA THR A 47 15.35 -5.96 -1.78
C THR A 47 13.93 -6.20 -1.27
N PHE A 48 13.26 -5.19 -0.73
CA PHE A 48 11.88 -5.31 -0.26
C PHE A 48 10.92 -5.72 -1.39
N LEU A 49 11.02 -5.08 -2.56
CA LEU A 49 10.18 -5.40 -3.71
C LEU A 49 10.44 -6.82 -4.23
N ASN A 50 11.70 -7.27 -4.23
CA ASN A 50 12.05 -8.63 -4.63
C ASN A 50 11.52 -9.69 -3.64
N GLU A 51 11.55 -9.42 -2.32
CA GLU A 51 10.95 -10.32 -1.33
C GLU A 51 9.44 -10.45 -1.53
N PHE A 52 8.75 -9.37 -1.86
CA PHE A 52 7.34 -9.41 -2.25
C PHE A 52 7.14 -10.20 -3.56
N ASP A 53 7.99 -10.01 -4.57
CA ASP A 53 7.86 -10.67 -5.87
C ASP A 53 8.01 -12.20 -5.78
N LYS A 54 8.79 -12.72 -4.83
CA LYS A 54 8.94 -14.16 -4.55
C LYS A 54 7.66 -14.83 -4.04
N LEU A 55 6.71 -14.05 -3.52
CA LEU A 55 5.48 -14.59 -2.98
C LEU A 55 4.57 -15.13 -4.09
N THR A 56 3.81 -16.19 -3.79
CA THR A 56 2.80 -16.71 -4.71
C THR A 56 1.67 -15.69 -4.94
N VAL A 57 0.98 -15.80 -6.07
CA VAL A 57 -0.17 -14.92 -6.40
C VAL A 57 -1.24 -14.98 -5.31
N ASN A 58 -1.48 -16.14 -4.70
CA ASN A 58 -2.46 -16.28 -3.62
C ASN A 58 -2.07 -15.47 -2.37
N ILE A 59 -0.78 -15.49 -1.99
CA ILE A 59 -0.28 -14.69 -0.87
C ILE A 59 -0.38 -13.19 -1.22
N LYS A 60 -0.02 -12.79 -2.43
CA LYS A 60 -0.15 -11.40 -2.90
C LYS A 60 -1.61 -10.93 -2.87
N LYS A 61 -2.57 -11.78 -3.26
CA LYS A 61 -4.01 -11.47 -3.13
C LYS A 61 -4.43 -11.27 -1.67
N ASN A 62 -3.91 -12.05 -0.73
CA ASN A 62 -4.18 -11.85 0.68
C ASN A 62 -3.62 -10.51 1.19
N ILE A 63 -2.42 -10.12 0.73
CA ILE A 63 -1.84 -8.81 1.04
C ILE A 63 -2.71 -7.68 0.48
N ILE A 64 -3.21 -7.81 -0.76
CA ILE A 64 -4.17 -6.85 -1.34
C ILE A 64 -5.41 -6.74 -0.46
N LYS A 65 -5.97 -7.86 0.00
CA LYS A 65 -7.17 -7.88 0.85
C LYS A 65 -6.97 -7.23 2.23
N ASN A 66 -5.74 -7.09 2.70
CA ASN A 66 -5.42 -6.38 3.94
C ASN A 66 -5.45 -4.85 3.79
N HIS A 67 -5.46 -4.32 2.57
CA HIS A 67 -5.49 -2.88 2.36
C HIS A 67 -6.87 -2.30 2.67
N PRO A 68 -6.93 -1.12 3.31
CA PRO A 68 -8.19 -0.47 3.62
C PRO A 68 -8.85 0.12 2.38
N ASP A 69 -10.17 0.24 2.43
CA ASP A 69 -10.94 1.00 1.44
C ASP A 69 -10.53 2.48 1.44
N LEU A 70 -10.47 3.10 0.27
CA LEU A 70 -10.21 4.53 0.13
C LEU A 70 -11.49 5.36 0.39
N GLY A 71 -11.32 6.51 1.03
CA GLY A 71 -12.40 7.48 1.23
C GLY A 71 -13.50 7.01 2.20
N ASN A 72 -13.29 5.96 2.98
CA ASN A 72 -14.13 5.67 4.12
C ASN A 72 -13.98 6.81 5.13
N LYS A 73 -15.11 7.38 5.63
CA LYS A 73 -15.03 8.25 6.81
C LYS A 73 -14.20 7.49 7.82
N PHE A 74 -13.09 8.09 8.23
CA PHE A 74 -12.23 7.53 9.26
C PHE A 74 -13.10 7.22 10.46
N LYS A 75 -13.74 6.07 10.46
CA LYS A 75 -14.09 5.46 11.70
C LYS A 75 -12.75 5.29 12.38
N ILE A 76 -12.65 5.83 13.56
CA ILE A 76 -11.64 5.54 14.57
C ILE A 76 -11.73 4.02 14.84
N ASN A 77 -11.40 3.24 13.84
CA ASN A 77 -11.26 1.80 13.91
C ASN A 77 -9.79 1.54 13.73
N ASN A 78 -9.21 0.84 14.67
CA ASN A 78 -7.84 0.39 14.80
C ASN A 78 -7.31 -0.43 13.59
N ASP A 79 -7.97 -0.40 12.45
CA ASP A 79 -7.68 -1.24 11.28
C ASP A 79 -6.79 -0.56 10.25
N LEU A 80 -6.57 0.77 10.36
CA LEU A 80 -5.69 1.54 9.46
C LEU A 80 -4.30 1.64 10.07
N THR A 81 -3.27 1.30 9.30
CA THR A 81 -1.91 1.66 9.68
C THR A 81 -1.73 3.18 9.62
N GLU A 82 -0.83 3.72 10.43
CA GLU A 82 -0.51 5.15 10.43
C GLU A 82 -0.09 5.64 9.02
N MET A 83 0.64 4.81 8.28
CA MET A 83 1.02 5.10 6.90
C MET A 83 -0.18 5.25 5.99
N SER A 84 -1.13 4.31 6.03
CA SER A 84 -2.37 4.38 5.25
C SER A 84 -3.22 5.59 5.61
N MET A 85 -3.29 5.96 6.89
CA MET A 85 -3.99 7.18 7.32
C MET A 85 -3.36 8.43 6.73
N ASN A 86 -2.03 8.55 6.80
CA ASN A 86 -1.32 9.72 6.29
C ASN A 86 -1.43 9.83 4.76
N GLU A 87 -1.32 8.72 4.03
CA GLU A 87 -1.50 8.66 2.58
C GLU A 87 -2.90 9.17 2.17
N GLN A 88 -3.96 8.66 2.81
CA GLN A 88 -5.32 9.07 2.52
C GLN A 88 -5.58 10.54 2.91
N LYS A 89 -5.02 11.00 4.03
CA LYS A 89 -5.09 12.39 4.47
C LYS A 89 -4.44 13.32 3.45
N ASN A 90 -3.22 13.01 3.01
CA ASN A 90 -2.49 13.81 2.03
C ASN A 90 -3.20 13.87 0.67
N ALA A 91 -3.97 12.85 0.32
CA ALA A 91 -4.84 12.83 -0.86
C ALA A 91 -6.17 13.60 -0.68
N GLY A 92 -6.40 14.19 0.52
CA GLY A 92 -7.62 14.94 0.85
C GLY A 92 -8.84 14.09 1.16
N LEU A 93 -8.67 12.78 1.34
CA LEU A 93 -9.79 11.85 1.59
C LEU A 93 -10.41 12.01 2.98
N GLU A 94 -9.73 12.66 3.92
CA GLU A 94 -10.31 13.02 5.23
C GLU A 94 -11.40 14.11 5.13
N ASN A 95 -11.36 14.93 4.06
CA ASN A 95 -12.25 16.07 3.84
C ASN A 95 -13.28 15.78 2.74
N CYS A 96 -13.77 14.56 2.65
CA CYS A 96 -14.85 14.21 1.73
C CYS A 96 -16.17 14.86 2.16
N THR A 97 -16.89 15.46 1.19
CA THR A 97 -18.30 15.83 1.38
C THR A 97 -19.14 14.56 1.60
N GLU A 98 -20.39 14.71 2.03
CA GLU A 98 -21.29 13.55 2.17
C GLU A 98 -21.48 12.82 0.82
N GLU A 99 -21.64 13.59 -0.26
CA GLU A 99 -21.81 13.06 -1.62
C GLU A 99 -20.56 12.30 -2.08
N GLU A 100 -19.35 12.85 -1.85
CA GLU A 100 -18.08 12.17 -2.15
C GLU A 100 -17.94 10.91 -1.31
N PHE A 101 -18.28 10.94 -0.03
CA PHE A 101 -18.25 9.78 0.84
C PHE A 101 -19.17 8.65 0.34
N PHE A 102 -20.42 8.99 -0.02
CA PHE A 102 -21.35 8.01 -0.58
C PHE A 102 -20.85 7.45 -1.92
N LEU A 103 -20.23 8.30 -2.75
CA LEU A 103 -19.63 7.86 -4.01
C LEU A 103 -18.49 6.87 -3.77
N PHE A 104 -17.54 7.18 -2.87
CA PHE A 104 -16.45 6.26 -2.52
C PHE A 104 -16.98 4.94 -1.97
N LYS A 105 -17.97 4.99 -1.09
CA LYS A 105 -18.61 3.79 -0.53
C LYS A 105 -19.24 2.92 -1.63
N LYS A 106 -19.95 3.53 -2.57
CA LYS A 106 -20.53 2.85 -3.73
C LYS A 106 -19.45 2.20 -4.58
N LEU A 107 -18.42 2.96 -4.97
CA LEU A 107 -17.33 2.48 -5.82
C LEU A 107 -16.54 1.33 -5.16
N ASN A 108 -16.23 1.42 -3.86
CA ASN A 108 -15.59 0.35 -3.10
C ASN A 108 -16.43 -0.94 -3.11
N ASN A 109 -17.75 -0.82 -2.90
CA ASN A 109 -18.65 -1.97 -2.91
C ASN A 109 -18.76 -2.61 -4.29
N GLU A 110 -18.90 -1.81 -5.35
CA GLU A 110 -18.94 -2.30 -6.73
C GLU A 110 -17.63 -3.01 -7.11
N PHE A 111 -16.49 -2.43 -6.71
CA PHE A 111 -15.18 -3.00 -7.01
C PHE A 111 -14.97 -4.35 -6.30
N LYS A 112 -15.27 -4.42 -5.01
CA LYS A 112 -15.19 -5.68 -4.25
C LYS A 112 -16.16 -6.74 -4.76
N SER A 113 -17.35 -6.34 -5.17
CA SER A 113 -18.33 -7.27 -5.75
C SER A 113 -17.87 -7.84 -7.09
N LYS A 114 -17.17 -7.03 -7.89
CA LYS A 114 -16.69 -7.43 -9.22
C LYS A 114 -15.41 -8.26 -9.16
N PHE A 115 -14.45 -7.89 -8.32
CA PHE A 115 -13.08 -8.42 -8.35
C PHE A 115 -12.69 -9.24 -7.12
N ASP A 116 -13.53 -9.31 -6.09
CA ASP A 116 -13.26 -9.96 -4.79
C ASP A 116 -11.98 -9.44 -4.08
N ILE A 117 -11.57 -8.22 -4.38
CA ILE A 117 -10.46 -7.50 -3.76
C ILE A 117 -10.83 -6.02 -3.55
N PRO A 118 -10.23 -5.31 -2.57
CA PRO A 118 -10.36 -3.86 -2.48
C PRO A 118 -9.67 -3.16 -3.65
N PHE A 119 -10.11 -1.95 -3.94
CA PHE A 119 -9.42 -1.09 -4.91
C PHE A 119 -8.09 -0.59 -4.33
N ILE A 120 -6.99 -0.93 -4.98
CA ILE A 120 -5.65 -0.48 -4.58
C ILE A 120 -5.17 0.58 -5.57
N PHE A 121 -4.80 1.73 -5.04
CA PHE A 121 -4.24 2.83 -5.81
C PHE A 121 -3.23 3.62 -4.98
N ALA A 122 -2.04 3.81 -5.49
CA ALA A 122 -1.01 4.63 -4.85
C ALA A 122 -1.42 6.11 -4.96
N VAL A 123 -1.95 6.65 -3.87
CA VAL A 123 -2.58 7.99 -3.83
C VAL A 123 -1.61 9.13 -3.58
N ASN A 124 -0.34 8.85 -3.30
CA ASN A 124 0.67 9.88 -3.08
C ASN A 124 0.74 10.85 -4.26
N GLY A 125 0.63 12.15 -3.98
CA GLY A 125 0.61 13.22 -5.00
C GLY A 125 -0.68 13.30 -5.84
N LYS A 126 -1.73 12.55 -5.49
CA LYS A 126 -3.01 12.55 -6.19
C LYS A 126 -4.11 13.21 -5.34
N ASN A 127 -5.17 13.65 -6.00
CA ASN A 127 -6.35 14.22 -5.36
C ASN A 127 -7.58 13.33 -5.56
N LYS A 128 -8.68 13.66 -4.89
CA LYS A 128 -9.94 12.90 -4.94
C LYS A 128 -10.47 12.68 -6.36
N SER A 129 -10.39 13.69 -7.23
CA SER A 129 -10.88 13.60 -8.62
C SER A 129 -10.13 12.54 -9.41
N ILE A 130 -8.79 12.55 -9.34
CA ILE A 130 -7.94 11.54 -9.98
C ILE A 130 -8.24 10.15 -9.46
N ILE A 131 -8.45 10.00 -8.15
CA ILE A 131 -8.77 8.71 -7.52
C ILE A 131 -10.13 8.19 -8.03
N ILE A 132 -11.15 9.03 -8.09
CA ILE A 132 -12.49 8.67 -8.59
C ILE A 132 -12.45 8.29 -10.08
N GLU A 133 -11.69 9.01 -10.88
CA GLU A 133 -11.51 8.70 -12.31
C GLU A 133 -10.86 7.34 -12.52
N GLU A 134 -9.78 7.04 -11.79
CA GLU A 134 -9.10 5.75 -11.87
C GLU A 134 -10.02 4.61 -11.36
N PHE A 135 -10.79 4.84 -10.31
CA PHE A 135 -11.80 3.89 -9.85
C PHE A 135 -12.78 3.52 -10.95
N LYS A 136 -13.41 4.54 -11.58
CA LYS A 136 -14.38 4.35 -12.65
C LYS A 136 -13.78 3.64 -13.86
N LYS A 137 -12.56 4.01 -14.24
CA LYS A 137 -11.82 3.40 -15.35
C LYS A 137 -11.56 1.91 -15.08
N ARG A 138 -11.06 1.57 -13.89
CA ARG A 138 -10.73 0.18 -13.55
C ARG A 138 -11.99 -0.70 -13.36
N LEU A 139 -13.12 -0.12 -12.94
CA LEU A 139 -14.42 -0.80 -12.91
C LEU A 139 -14.92 -1.22 -14.31
N GLN A 140 -14.44 -0.57 -15.38
CA GLN A 140 -14.78 -0.97 -16.77
C GLN A 140 -13.97 -2.20 -17.23
N ASN A 141 -12.92 -2.59 -16.52
CA ASN A 141 -12.15 -3.77 -16.84
C ASN A 141 -12.96 -5.05 -16.51
N ASP A 142 -13.09 -5.96 -17.48
CA ASP A 142 -13.80 -7.24 -17.29
C ASP A 142 -12.84 -8.42 -17.03
N ASN A 143 -11.54 -8.18 -17.05
CA ASN A 143 -10.53 -9.19 -16.81
C ASN A 143 -10.03 -9.13 -15.37
N ILE A 144 -10.45 -10.09 -14.54
CA ILE A 144 -10.09 -10.17 -13.11
C ILE A 144 -8.57 -10.37 -12.93
N GLU A 145 -7.92 -11.15 -13.80
CA GLU A 145 -6.48 -11.43 -13.68
C GLU A 145 -5.66 -10.14 -13.92
N LYS A 146 -6.01 -9.38 -14.96
CA LYS A 146 -5.39 -8.06 -15.22
C LYS A 146 -5.61 -7.08 -14.07
N GLU A 147 -6.78 -7.13 -13.42
CA GLU A 147 -7.06 -6.28 -12.27
C GLU A 147 -6.21 -6.67 -11.05
N VAL A 148 -6.01 -7.97 -10.82
CA VAL A 148 -5.10 -8.45 -9.78
C VAL A 148 -3.65 -8.05 -10.07
N GLU A 149 -3.19 -8.16 -11.32
CA GLU A 149 -1.85 -7.72 -11.74
C GLU A 149 -1.65 -6.21 -11.51
N GLU A 150 -2.65 -5.40 -11.87
CA GLU A 150 -2.62 -3.97 -11.62
C GLU A 150 -2.59 -3.66 -10.12
N SER A 151 -3.39 -4.34 -9.31
CA SER A 151 -3.38 -4.18 -7.85
C SER A 151 -2.03 -4.56 -7.24
N ILE A 152 -1.38 -5.63 -7.71
CA ILE A 152 -0.01 -6.01 -7.32
C ILE A 152 0.97 -4.88 -7.65
N ARG A 153 0.87 -4.30 -8.83
CA ARG A 153 1.72 -3.16 -9.26
C ARG A 153 1.51 -1.95 -8.34
N GLN A 154 0.26 -1.65 -7.98
CA GLN A 154 -0.07 -0.56 -7.07
C GLN A 154 0.47 -0.80 -5.65
N VAL A 155 0.38 -2.02 -5.11
CA VAL A 155 0.99 -2.39 -3.82
C VAL A 155 2.49 -2.14 -3.83
N LYS A 156 3.19 -2.53 -4.90
CA LYS A 156 4.64 -2.27 -5.04
C LYS A 156 4.95 -0.77 -5.08
N GLN A 157 4.13 0.01 -5.75
CA GLN A 157 4.29 1.47 -5.83
C GLN A 157 4.07 2.13 -4.46
N ILE A 158 3.07 1.67 -3.69
CA ILE A 158 2.85 2.12 -2.32
C ILE A 158 4.07 1.80 -1.44
N ALA A 159 4.57 0.58 -1.51
CA ALA A 159 5.74 0.16 -0.74
C ALA A 159 7.00 0.99 -1.11
N ASP A 160 7.19 1.28 -2.39
CA ASP A 160 8.29 2.15 -2.86
C ASP A 160 8.17 3.56 -2.27
N PHE A 161 7.00 4.18 -2.31
CA PHE A 161 6.78 5.50 -1.70
C PHE A 161 7.05 5.47 -0.20
N ARG A 162 6.53 4.48 0.54
CA ARG A 162 6.73 4.34 1.99
C ARG A 162 8.21 4.19 2.35
N LEU A 163 8.95 3.37 1.62
CA LEU A 163 10.40 3.22 1.83
C LEU A 163 11.15 4.52 1.55
N ASN A 164 10.75 5.25 0.51
CA ASN A 164 11.34 6.54 0.18
C ASN A 164 11.07 7.63 1.23
N GLU A 165 9.96 7.55 1.96
CA GLU A 165 9.65 8.46 3.08
C GLU A 165 10.41 8.09 4.37
N ILE A 166 10.62 6.80 4.62
CA ILE A 166 11.31 6.33 5.85
C ILE A 166 12.82 6.53 5.75
N VAL A 167 13.40 6.30 4.56
CA VAL A 167 14.85 6.25 4.37
C VAL A 167 15.32 7.38 3.46
N ASP A 168 16.30 8.12 3.95
CA ASP A 168 17.01 9.18 3.20
C ASP A 168 18.19 8.57 2.41
N GLU A 169 18.75 9.36 1.49
CA GLU A 169 19.97 8.99 0.77
C GLU A 169 21.22 8.98 1.67
#